data_2edf519c7243ba821ee91c4bde278781
#
_entry.id   2edf519c7243ba821ee91c4bde278781
#
_cell.length_a   1.000
_cell.length_b   1.000
_cell.length_c   1.000
_cell.angle_alpha   90.00
_cell.angle_beta   90.00
_cell.angle_gamma   90.00
#
_symmetry.space_group_name_H-M   'P 1'
#
loop_
_entity.id
_entity.type
_entity.pdbx_description
1 polymer ?
#
loop_
_entity_poly.entity_id
_entity_poly.type
_entity_poly.pdbx_seq_one_letter_code
_entity_poly.pdbx_strand_id
1 'polypeptide(L)'
;MTIYFYGADEVPYGCFSNFSDHGFDLDGVWWPTSEHYFQAQKFKGTRHADLVRRARTPLRAAELGRDASRPLRRDWERVKDDVMRRAVAAKFRAHADIRDVLLSTGDEEIVEDTTADHYWGRGRTGNGKNMLGRILVRTRGQLRAEAPEGDGRRAGR
;
A
#
# COMPACT_ATOMS: atom_id res chain seq x y z
N MET A 1 16.33 -13.77 4.22
CA MET A 1 16.01 -13.98 2.78
C MET A 1 15.06 -12.87 2.32
N THR A 2 15.32 -12.27 1.19
CA THR A 2 14.46 -11.19 0.67
C THR A 2 13.12 -11.72 0.19
N ILE A 3 12.06 -11.01 0.54
CA ILE A 3 10.70 -11.33 0.12
C ILE A 3 10.37 -10.49 -1.12
N TYR A 4 10.01 -11.13 -2.22
CA TYR A 4 9.61 -10.47 -3.45
C TYR A 4 8.12 -10.62 -3.69
N PHE A 5 7.45 -9.57 -4.16
CA PHE A 5 6.05 -9.62 -4.56
C PHE A 5 5.82 -8.80 -5.83
N TYR A 6 4.77 -9.14 -6.58
CA TYR A 6 4.37 -8.39 -7.77
C TYR A 6 2.85 -8.41 -7.95
N GLY A 7 2.28 -9.52 -8.37
CA GLY A 7 0.85 -9.61 -8.65
C GLY A 7 -0.01 -9.77 -7.41
N ALA A 8 -1.19 -9.15 -7.42
CA ALA A 8 -2.11 -9.17 -6.28
C ALA A 8 -2.70 -10.57 -6.01
N ASP A 9 -2.65 -11.46 -6.99
CA ASP A 9 -3.15 -12.84 -6.90
C ASP A 9 -2.10 -13.83 -6.43
N GLU A 10 -0.86 -13.41 -6.24
CA GLU A 10 0.21 -14.27 -5.71
C GLU A 10 -0.06 -14.66 -4.26
N VAL A 11 0.30 -15.91 -3.90
CA VAL A 11 0.13 -16.40 -2.54
C VAL A 11 1.52 -16.73 -1.97
N PRO A 12 1.86 -16.26 -0.76
CA PRO A 12 1.03 -15.50 0.17
C PRO A 12 1.16 -13.97 0.03
N TYR A 13 2.09 -13.46 -0.78
CA TYR A 13 2.52 -12.06 -0.72
C TYR A 13 1.78 -11.12 -1.68
N GLY A 14 0.80 -11.60 -2.43
CA GLY A 14 -0.04 -10.75 -3.28
C GLY A 14 -0.74 -9.64 -2.52
N CYS A 15 -1.01 -9.86 -1.23
CA CYS A 15 -1.61 -8.85 -0.36
C CYS A 15 -0.72 -7.61 -0.16
N PHE A 16 0.56 -7.67 -0.50
CA PHE A 16 1.46 -6.52 -0.43
C PHE A 16 1.30 -5.57 -1.62
N SER A 17 0.72 -6.05 -2.71
CA SER A 17 0.43 -5.22 -3.88
C SER A 17 -0.68 -4.21 -3.56
N ASN A 18 -0.53 -2.99 -4.06
CA ASN A 18 -1.57 -1.98 -3.95
C ASN A 18 -2.86 -2.36 -4.70
N PHE A 19 -2.78 -3.34 -5.59
CA PHE A 19 -3.92 -3.83 -6.35
C PHE A 19 -4.72 -4.90 -5.60
N SER A 20 -4.26 -5.37 -4.44
CA SER A 20 -4.97 -6.41 -3.70
C SER A 20 -6.34 -5.92 -3.22
N ASP A 21 -7.33 -6.81 -3.26
CA ASP A 21 -8.73 -6.52 -2.93
C ASP A 21 -8.93 -6.49 -1.40
N HIS A 22 -8.34 -5.49 -0.76
CA HIS A 22 -8.41 -5.29 0.68
C HIS A 22 -8.76 -3.83 0.97
N GLY A 23 -10.07 -3.55 0.99
CA GLY A 23 -10.60 -2.21 1.22
C GLY A 23 -10.49 -1.77 2.68
N PHE A 24 -10.57 -0.49 2.90
CA PHE A 24 -10.43 0.11 4.23
C PHE A 24 -11.08 1.49 4.29
N ASP A 25 -11.41 1.92 5.50
CA ASP A 25 -11.83 3.29 5.76
C ASP A 25 -10.60 4.16 6.07
N LEU A 26 -10.55 5.32 5.46
CA LEU A 26 -9.51 6.31 5.71
C LEU A 26 -10.02 7.69 5.33
N ASP A 27 -9.76 8.68 6.18
CA ASP A 27 -10.22 10.06 5.99
C ASP A 27 -11.77 10.14 5.88
N GLY A 28 -12.47 9.28 6.64
CA GLY A 28 -13.93 9.27 6.68
C GLY A 28 -14.62 8.63 5.49
N VAL A 29 -13.88 7.98 4.59
CA VAL A 29 -14.38 7.40 3.36
C VAL A 29 -13.81 5.99 3.17
N TRP A 30 -14.61 5.11 2.58
CA TRP A 30 -14.15 3.76 2.26
C TRP A 30 -13.46 3.73 0.89
N TRP A 31 -12.34 2.99 0.82
CA TRP A 31 -11.52 2.84 -0.37
C TRP A 31 -11.41 1.38 -0.76
N PRO A 32 -11.63 1.02 -2.04
CA PRO A 32 -11.59 -0.39 -2.46
C PRO A 32 -10.21 -1.04 -2.36
N THR A 33 -9.15 -0.26 -2.63
CA THR A 33 -7.75 -0.73 -2.54
C THR A 33 -6.85 0.43 -2.15
N SER A 34 -5.62 0.13 -1.74
CA SER A 34 -4.62 1.17 -1.50
C SER A 34 -4.27 1.94 -2.77
N GLU A 35 -4.37 1.31 -3.95
CA GLU A 35 -4.18 2.01 -5.22
C GLU A 35 -5.23 3.09 -5.45
N HIS A 36 -6.50 2.80 -5.17
CA HIS A 36 -7.57 3.81 -5.28
C HIS A 36 -7.26 5.02 -4.41
N TYR A 37 -6.91 4.79 -3.15
CA TYR A 37 -6.59 5.89 -2.24
C TYR A 37 -5.40 6.71 -2.75
N PHE A 38 -4.32 6.03 -3.08
CA PHE A 38 -3.09 6.68 -3.54
C PHE A 38 -3.34 7.58 -4.76
N GLN A 39 -4.00 7.05 -5.77
CA GLN A 39 -4.26 7.79 -7.00
C GLN A 39 -5.25 8.94 -6.78
N ALA A 40 -6.28 8.73 -5.96
CA ALA A 40 -7.27 9.77 -5.66
C ALA A 40 -6.65 10.97 -4.93
N GLN A 41 -5.65 10.74 -4.08
CA GLN A 41 -5.01 11.82 -3.33
C GLN A 41 -4.26 12.81 -4.22
N LYS A 42 -3.89 12.42 -5.44
CA LYS A 42 -3.34 13.35 -6.44
C LYS A 42 -4.28 14.51 -6.74
N PHE A 43 -5.58 14.27 -6.61
CA PHE A 43 -6.64 15.21 -6.98
C PHE A 43 -7.52 15.60 -5.78
N LYS A 44 -6.96 15.52 -4.59
CA LYS A 44 -7.67 15.78 -3.33
C LYS A 44 -8.45 17.10 -3.40
N GLY A 45 -9.72 17.05 -2.98
CA GLY A 45 -10.61 18.21 -2.96
C GLY A 45 -11.26 18.53 -4.30
N THR A 46 -11.09 17.69 -5.32
CA THR A 46 -11.71 17.87 -6.64
C THR A 46 -12.59 16.68 -6.98
N ARG A 47 -13.46 16.88 -8.00
CA ARG A 47 -14.31 15.78 -8.52
C ARG A 47 -13.49 14.61 -9.09
N HIS A 48 -12.26 14.86 -9.51
CA HIS A 48 -11.38 13.82 -10.06
C HIS A 48 -11.03 12.78 -9.00
N ALA A 49 -10.90 13.19 -7.73
CA ALA A 49 -10.67 12.26 -6.63
C ALA A 49 -11.83 11.26 -6.48
N ASP A 50 -13.08 11.72 -6.60
CA ASP A 50 -14.26 10.85 -6.56
C ASP A 50 -14.30 9.88 -7.72
N LEU A 51 -13.94 10.32 -8.92
CA LEU A 51 -13.88 9.45 -10.09
C LEU A 51 -12.90 8.31 -9.89
N VAL A 52 -11.72 8.62 -9.32
CA VAL A 52 -10.72 7.60 -9.00
C VAL A 52 -11.25 6.62 -7.96
N ARG A 53 -11.82 7.13 -6.86
CA ARG A 53 -12.36 6.30 -5.79
C ARG A 53 -13.43 5.32 -6.29
N ARG A 54 -14.26 5.75 -7.25
CA ARG A 54 -15.36 4.96 -7.81
C ARG A 54 -14.94 4.08 -8.99
N ALA A 55 -13.68 4.09 -9.38
CA ALA A 55 -13.19 3.21 -10.43
C ALA A 55 -13.47 1.75 -10.09
N ARG A 56 -13.84 0.95 -11.07
CA ARG A 56 -14.26 -0.44 -10.87
C ARG A 56 -13.10 -1.35 -10.48
N THR A 57 -11.88 -1.00 -10.90
CA THR A 57 -10.70 -1.81 -10.66
C THR A 57 -9.53 -0.92 -10.25
N PRO A 58 -8.52 -1.46 -9.54
CA PRO A 58 -7.32 -0.70 -9.24
C PRO A 58 -6.55 -0.29 -10.50
N LEU A 59 -6.62 -1.09 -11.58
CA LEU A 59 -6.01 -0.70 -12.86
C LEU A 59 -6.66 0.57 -13.41
N ARG A 60 -7.99 0.65 -13.38
CA ARG A 60 -8.69 1.85 -13.84
C ARG A 60 -8.39 3.06 -12.95
N ALA A 61 -8.29 2.87 -11.65
CA ALA A 61 -7.86 3.91 -10.73
C ALA A 61 -6.46 4.44 -11.09
N ALA A 62 -5.54 3.54 -11.41
CA ALA A 62 -4.18 3.89 -11.81
C ALA A 62 -4.17 4.66 -13.15
N GLU A 63 -4.96 4.23 -14.14
CA GLU A 63 -5.09 4.92 -15.42
C GLU A 63 -5.59 6.36 -15.24
N LEU A 64 -6.65 6.53 -14.44
CA LEU A 64 -7.18 7.87 -14.13
C LEU A 64 -6.16 8.73 -13.40
N GLY A 65 -5.45 8.16 -12.45
CA GLY A 65 -4.43 8.87 -11.66
C GLY A 65 -3.21 9.28 -12.48
N ARG A 66 -2.89 8.55 -13.55
CA ARG A 66 -1.75 8.84 -14.44
C ARG A 66 -2.11 9.77 -15.59
N ASP A 67 -3.36 10.14 -15.73
CA ASP A 67 -3.84 11.02 -16.79
C ASP A 67 -3.30 12.44 -16.57
N ALA A 68 -2.34 12.85 -17.41
CA ALA A 68 -1.68 14.15 -17.28
C ALA A 68 -2.61 15.34 -17.55
N SER A 69 -3.78 15.12 -18.15
CA SER A 69 -4.78 16.19 -18.37
C SER A 69 -5.55 16.56 -17.11
N ARG A 70 -5.45 15.77 -16.04
CA ARG A 70 -6.11 16.05 -14.77
C ARG A 70 -5.24 16.92 -13.87
N PRO A 71 -5.84 17.75 -13.00
CA PRO A 71 -5.09 18.73 -12.22
C PRO A 71 -4.35 18.09 -11.04
N LEU A 72 -3.10 17.74 -11.23
CA LEU A 72 -2.24 17.21 -10.16
C LEU A 72 -2.01 18.30 -9.09
N ARG A 73 -2.20 17.95 -7.81
CA ARG A 73 -1.92 18.86 -6.70
C ARG A 73 -0.45 19.28 -6.72
N ARG A 74 -0.20 20.54 -6.35
CA ARG A 74 1.14 21.14 -6.45
C ARG A 74 2.19 20.49 -5.55
N ASP A 75 1.77 19.99 -4.40
CA ASP A 75 2.66 19.42 -3.39
C ASP A 75 2.80 17.90 -3.50
N TRP A 76 2.39 17.30 -4.63
CA TRP A 76 2.35 15.84 -4.78
C TRP A 76 3.70 15.17 -4.48
N GLU A 77 4.79 15.69 -5.06
CA GLU A 77 6.11 15.11 -4.85
C GLU A 77 6.54 15.13 -3.37
N ARG A 78 6.09 16.12 -2.62
CA ARG A 78 6.39 16.26 -1.19
C ARG A 78 5.55 15.32 -0.32
N VAL A 79 4.31 15.02 -0.72
CA VAL A 79 3.36 14.29 0.14
C VAL A 79 3.15 12.83 -0.28
N LYS A 80 3.59 12.41 -1.46
CA LYS A 80 3.26 11.08 -2.00
C LYS A 80 3.71 9.93 -1.11
N ASP A 81 4.85 10.03 -0.47
CA ASP A 81 5.35 8.98 0.44
C ASP A 81 4.46 8.86 1.68
N ASP A 82 4.05 9.99 2.24
CA ASP A 82 3.17 10.01 3.39
C ASP A 82 1.77 9.49 3.03
N VAL A 83 1.27 9.84 1.85
CA VAL A 83 0.02 9.30 1.32
C VAL A 83 0.09 7.77 1.25
N MET A 84 1.16 7.22 0.71
CA MET A 84 1.33 5.78 0.61
C MET A 84 1.45 5.13 2.00
N ARG A 85 2.21 5.72 2.92
CA ARG A 85 2.33 5.22 4.29
C ARG A 85 0.98 5.11 4.98
N ARG A 86 0.13 6.13 4.83
CA ARG A 86 -1.20 6.14 5.44
C ARG A 86 -2.10 5.06 4.86
N ALA A 87 -2.07 4.89 3.54
CA ALA A 87 -2.85 3.86 2.85
C ALA A 87 -2.45 2.46 3.29
N VAL A 88 -1.16 2.17 3.30
CA VAL A 88 -0.63 0.85 3.67
C VAL A 88 -0.96 0.54 5.13
N ALA A 89 -0.75 1.49 6.04
CA ALA A 89 -1.07 1.30 7.45
C ALA A 89 -2.55 1.01 7.66
N ALA A 90 -3.44 1.78 7.02
CA ALA A 90 -4.90 1.58 7.14
C ALA A 90 -5.32 0.21 6.62
N LYS A 91 -4.78 -0.20 5.47
CA LYS A 91 -5.05 -1.51 4.87
C LYS A 91 -4.70 -2.66 5.81
N PHE A 92 -3.50 -2.66 6.35
CA PHE A 92 -3.04 -3.76 7.20
C PHE A 92 -3.66 -3.74 8.60
N ARG A 93 -4.09 -2.58 9.08
CA ARG A 93 -4.86 -2.51 10.34
C ARG A 93 -6.28 -3.02 10.18
N ALA A 94 -6.86 -2.87 9.00
CA ALA A 94 -8.23 -3.28 8.73
C ALA A 94 -8.41 -4.79 8.56
N HIS A 95 -7.35 -5.52 8.19
CA HIS A 95 -7.43 -6.94 7.82
C HIS A 95 -6.41 -7.75 8.61
N ALA A 96 -6.88 -8.49 9.62
CA ALA A 96 -6.01 -9.28 10.50
C ALA A 96 -5.25 -10.38 9.75
N ASP A 97 -5.88 -11.00 8.74
CA ASP A 97 -5.26 -12.07 7.95
C ASP A 97 -4.00 -11.60 7.21
N ILE A 98 -4.09 -10.49 6.48
CA ILE A 98 -2.91 -9.96 5.76
C ILE A 98 -1.91 -9.29 6.70
N ARG A 99 -2.38 -8.74 7.82
CA ARG A 99 -1.47 -8.24 8.87
C ARG A 99 -0.59 -9.36 9.39
N ASP A 100 -1.16 -10.54 9.61
CA ASP A 100 -0.40 -11.71 10.05
C ASP A 100 0.63 -12.14 8.99
N VAL A 101 0.29 -12.05 7.70
CA VAL A 101 1.24 -12.32 6.62
C VAL A 101 2.42 -11.34 6.69
N LEU A 102 2.15 -10.04 6.85
CA LEU A 102 3.20 -9.03 6.95
C LEU A 102 4.10 -9.28 8.16
N LEU A 103 3.51 -9.55 9.32
CA LEU A 103 4.28 -9.83 10.54
C LEU A 103 5.10 -11.12 10.41
N SER A 104 4.60 -12.12 9.67
CA SER A 104 5.30 -13.39 9.46
C SER A 104 6.60 -13.25 8.69
N THR A 105 6.80 -12.14 7.97
CA THR A 105 8.04 -11.90 7.23
C THR A 105 9.22 -11.57 8.14
N GLY A 106 8.99 -11.41 9.43
CA GLY A 106 10.04 -11.19 10.43
C GLY A 106 10.80 -9.90 10.20
N ASP A 107 12.10 -9.99 9.95
CA ASP A 107 12.97 -8.85 9.68
C ASP A 107 13.47 -8.82 8.24
N GLU A 108 12.88 -9.63 7.38
CA GLU A 108 13.30 -9.72 5.98
C GLU A 108 13.03 -8.44 5.21
N GLU A 109 13.87 -8.16 4.23
CA GLU A 109 13.62 -7.10 3.25
C GLU A 109 12.43 -7.49 2.37
N ILE A 110 11.60 -6.51 2.03
CA ILE A 110 10.43 -6.71 1.16
C ILE A 110 10.64 -5.84 -0.08
N VAL A 111 10.50 -6.44 -1.27
CA VAL A 111 10.79 -5.78 -2.54
C VAL A 111 9.63 -5.95 -3.51
N GLU A 112 9.15 -4.84 -4.05
CA GLU A 112 8.20 -4.87 -5.16
C GLU A 112 8.97 -5.18 -6.45
N ASP A 113 8.76 -6.39 -6.97
CA ASP A 113 9.48 -6.93 -8.11
C ASP A 113 8.83 -6.50 -9.44
N THR A 114 8.87 -5.20 -9.71
CA THR A 114 8.35 -4.62 -10.95
C THR A 114 9.47 -4.12 -11.83
N THR A 115 9.33 -4.28 -13.15
CA THR A 115 10.27 -3.73 -14.13
C THR A 115 9.92 -2.31 -14.54
N ALA A 116 8.69 -1.87 -14.30
CA ALA A 116 8.17 -0.59 -14.80
C ALA A 116 8.40 0.58 -13.87
N ASP A 117 8.58 0.35 -12.56
CA ASP A 117 8.58 1.41 -11.56
C ASP A 117 9.89 1.42 -10.77
N HIS A 118 10.69 2.47 -10.97
CA HIS A 118 11.98 2.66 -10.30
C HIS A 118 11.85 3.41 -8.97
N TYR A 119 10.68 3.93 -8.67
CA TYR A 119 10.44 4.64 -7.41
C TYR A 119 9.79 3.73 -6.36
N TRP A 120 8.63 3.17 -6.68
CA TRP A 120 7.90 2.31 -5.74
C TRP A 120 8.44 0.90 -5.69
N GLY A 121 8.95 0.39 -6.79
CA GLY A 121 9.57 -0.92 -6.91
C GLY A 121 11.05 -0.86 -7.22
N ARG A 122 11.62 -2.02 -7.57
CA ARG A 122 13.05 -2.12 -7.87
C ARG A 122 13.41 -1.74 -9.31
N GLY A 123 12.43 -1.65 -10.20
CA GLY A 123 12.64 -1.26 -11.58
C GLY A 123 13.37 -2.29 -12.42
N ARG A 124 13.60 -1.94 -13.70
CA ARG A 124 14.24 -2.84 -14.68
C ARG A 124 15.65 -3.25 -14.27
N THR A 125 16.44 -2.32 -13.72
CA THR A 125 17.84 -2.57 -13.37
C THR A 125 18.01 -3.23 -12.00
N GLY A 126 16.96 -3.32 -11.20
CA GLY A 126 17.02 -3.80 -9.83
C GLY A 126 17.51 -2.75 -8.83
N ASN A 127 17.87 -1.56 -9.29
CA ASN A 127 18.42 -0.47 -8.46
C ASN A 127 17.41 0.61 -8.10
N GLY A 128 16.11 0.39 -8.37
CA GLY A 128 15.06 1.32 -7.98
C GLY A 128 14.97 1.51 -6.48
N LYS A 129 14.28 2.58 -6.06
CA LYS A 129 14.20 2.96 -4.65
C LYS A 129 13.38 1.99 -3.79
N ASN A 130 12.48 1.22 -4.41
CA ASN A 130 11.64 0.26 -3.69
C ASN A 130 10.91 0.90 -2.50
N MET A 131 10.32 2.06 -2.71
CA MET A 131 9.66 2.79 -1.64
C MET A 131 8.48 2.04 -1.04
N LEU A 132 7.72 1.29 -1.87
CA LEU A 132 6.62 0.49 -1.33
C LEU A 132 7.13 -0.61 -0.40
N GLY A 133 8.19 -1.31 -0.80
CA GLY A 133 8.81 -2.32 0.06
C GLY A 133 9.32 -1.74 1.38
N ARG A 134 9.94 -0.57 1.32
CA ARG A 134 10.42 0.15 2.52
C ARG A 134 9.27 0.57 3.43
N ILE A 135 8.16 1.02 2.84
CA ILE A 135 6.96 1.39 3.60
C ILE A 135 6.34 0.17 4.27
N LEU A 136 6.30 -0.97 3.57
CA LEU A 136 5.82 -2.23 4.14
C LEU A 136 6.67 -2.64 5.35
N VAL A 137 7.98 -2.55 5.25
CA VAL A 137 8.89 -2.86 6.37
C VAL A 137 8.64 -1.91 7.55
N ARG A 138 8.49 -0.62 7.29
CA ARG A 138 8.17 0.37 8.33
C ARG A 138 6.81 0.07 8.98
N THR A 139 5.80 -0.23 8.16
CA THR A 139 4.46 -0.57 8.66
C THR A 139 4.50 -1.82 9.52
N ARG A 140 5.26 -2.83 9.11
CA ARG A 140 5.49 -4.05 9.91
C ARG A 140 6.01 -3.71 11.30
N GLY A 141 6.98 -2.82 11.39
CA GLY A 141 7.51 -2.37 12.68
C GLY A 141 6.48 -1.65 13.54
N GLN A 142 5.66 -0.80 12.92
CA GLN A 142 4.59 -0.09 13.61
C GLN A 142 3.53 -1.06 14.15
N LEU A 143 3.11 -2.03 13.32
CA LEU A 143 2.11 -3.02 13.72
C LEU A 143 2.64 -3.94 14.83
N ARG A 144 3.92 -4.30 14.77
CA ARG A 144 4.57 -5.09 15.82
C ARG A 144 4.54 -4.36 17.15
N ALA A 145 4.81 -3.06 17.16
CA ALA A 145 4.76 -2.23 18.35
C ALA A 145 3.35 -2.03 18.88
N GLU A 146 2.34 -2.08 18.01
CA GLU A 146 0.92 -1.96 18.38
C GLU A 146 0.32 -3.28 18.85
N ALA A 147 1.01 -4.41 18.64
CA ALA A 147 0.50 -5.71 19.07
C ALA A 147 0.32 -5.71 20.60
N PRO A 148 -0.88 -6.09 21.13
CA PRO A 148 -1.10 -6.05 22.56
C PRO A 148 -0.24 -7.06 23.28
N GLU A 149 0.48 -6.62 24.32
CA GLU A 149 1.30 -7.47 25.17
C GLU A 149 0.50 -8.61 25.82
N GLY A 150 -0.84 -8.47 25.86
CA GLY A 150 -1.74 -9.46 26.44
C GLY A 150 -1.83 -10.78 25.69
N ASP A 151 -1.43 -10.85 24.43
CA ASP A 151 -1.50 -12.09 23.66
C ASP A 151 -0.51 -13.14 24.16
N GLY A 152 0.67 -12.70 24.61
CA GLY A 152 1.65 -13.60 25.22
C GLY A 152 1.20 -14.17 26.57
N ARG A 153 0.31 -13.50 27.28
CA ARG A 153 -0.20 -13.94 28.58
C ARG A 153 -1.36 -14.92 28.46
N ARG A 154 -2.11 -14.87 27.40
CA ARG A 154 -3.22 -15.81 27.15
C ARG A 154 -2.73 -17.18 26.72
N ALA A 155 -1.60 -17.25 26.05
CA ALA A 155 -1.01 -18.52 25.63
C ALA A 155 -0.38 -19.30 26.79
N GLY A 156 -0.13 -18.65 27.93
CA GLY A 156 0.46 -19.27 29.13
C GLY A 156 -0.55 -19.76 30.16
N ARG A 157 -1.82 -19.72 29.84
CA ARG A 157 -2.89 -20.22 30.69
C ARG A 157 -3.52 -21.46 30.08
#